data_4d19afb6463102c3fb26621c97e5fd6d
#
_entry.id   4d19afb6463102c3fb26621c97e5fd6d
#
_cell.length_a   1.000
_cell.length_b   1.000
_cell.length_c   1.000
_cell.angle_alpha   90.00
_cell.angle_beta   90.00
_cell.angle_gamma   90.00
#
_symmetry.space_group_name_H-M   'P 1'
#
loop_
_entity.id
_entity.type
_entity.pdbx_description
1 polymer ?
#
loop_
_entity_poly.entity_id
_entity_poly.type
_entity_poly.pdbx_seq_one_letter_code
_entity_poly.pdbx_strand_id
1 'polypeptide(L)'
;MANHKSSVKRIRQEEKRRLHNRYYAKTMRNAVRKLRATTDKAEATAMYPSVQKMLDKLAKVNIIHKNKAANLKSKLALHVNKL
;
A
#
# COMPACT_ATOMS: atom_id res chain seq x y z
N MET A 1 -6.80 -18.50 -35.46
CA MET A 1 -7.26 -18.42 -34.12
C MET A 1 -7.10 -17.04 -33.55
N ALA A 2 -8.14 -16.26 -33.68
CA ALA A 2 -8.15 -14.86 -33.24
C ALA A 2 -7.90 -14.73 -31.73
N ASN A 3 -8.24 -15.75 -30.96
CA ASN A 3 -8.12 -15.73 -29.49
C ASN A 3 -6.68 -15.76 -28.98
N HIS A 4 -5.74 -16.21 -29.79
CA HIS A 4 -4.34 -16.36 -29.38
C HIS A 4 -3.65 -15.02 -29.07
N LYS A 5 -3.82 -14.03 -29.95
CA LYS A 5 -3.19 -12.72 -29.75
C LYS A 5 -3.77 -11.97 -28.57
N SER A 6 -5.10 -12.05 -28.39
CA SER A 6 -5.79 -11.45 -27.25
C SER A 6 -5.35 -12.04 -25.94
N SER A 7 -5.21 -13.38 -25.88
CA SER A 7 -4.79 -14.10 -24.67
C SER A 7 -3.36 -13.74 -24.27
N VAL A 8 -2.44 -13.67 -25.22
CA VAL A 8 -1.06 -13.30 -24.96
C VAL A 8 -0.95 -11.87 -24.45
N LYS A 9 -1.68 -10.94 -25.05
CA LYS A 9 -1.72 -9.55 -24.61
C LYS A 9 -2.26 -9.44 -23.19
N ARG A 10 -3.33 -10.18 -22.88
CA ARG A 10 -3.94 -10.19 -21.56
C ARG A 10 -2.99 -10.73 -20.49
N ILE A 11 -2.30 -11.84 -20.79
CA ILE A 11 -1.29 -12.44 -19.89
C ILE A 11 -0.19 -11.45 -19.60
N ARG A 12 0.33 -10.76 -20.60
CA ARG A 12 1.38 -9.73 -20.43
C ARG A 12 0.90 -8.58 -19.56
N GLN A 13 -0.34 -8.13 -19.77
CA GLN A 13 -0.93 -7.06 -18.94
C GLN A 13 -1.10 -7.50 -17.50
N GLU A 14 -1.57 -8.73 -17.28
CA GLU A 14 -1.75 -9.29 -15.94
C GLU A 14 -0.42 -9.43 -15.20
N GLU A 15 0.63 -9.89 -15.87
CA GLU A 15 1.97 -9.97 -15.30
C GLU A 15 2.51 -8.60 -14.92
N LYS A 16 2.35 -7.61 -15.79
CA LYS A 16 2.73 -6.22 -15.52
C LYS A 16 2.02 -5.67 -14.30
N ARG A 17 0.69 -5.89 -14.22
CA ARG A 17 -0.11 -5.44 -13.07
C ARG A 17 0.33 -6.14 -11.79
N ARG A 18 0.60 -7.43 -11.85
CA ARG A 18 1.04 -8.22 -10.68
C ARG A 18 2.35 -7.69 -10.14
N LEU A 19 3.34 -7.45 -11.00
CA LEU A 19 4.64 -6.92 -10.62
C LEU A 19 4.50 -5.51 -10.04
N HIS A 20 3.71 -4.68 -10.67
CA HIS A 20 3.42 -3.31 -10.25
C HIS A 20 2.74 -3.30 -8.87
N ASN A 21 1.70 -4.12 -8.71
CA ASN A 21 0.96 -4.23 -7.45
C ASN A 21 1.83 -4.77 -6.32
N ARG A 22 2.66 -5.76 -6.64
CA ARG A 22 3.61 -6.34 -5.67
C ARG A 22 4.62 -5.31 -5.20
N TYR A 23 5.14 -4.50 -6.11
CA TYR A 23 6.06 -3.42 -5.79
C TYR A 23 5.43 -2.41 -4.83
N TYR A 24 4.24 -1.94 -5.14
CA TYR A 24 3.53 -0.97 -4.30
C TYR A 24 3.13 -1.56 -2.96
N ALA A 25 2.67 -2.79 -2.92
CA ALA A 25 2.33 -3.48 -1.67
C ALA A 25 3.57 -3.62 -0.77
N LYS A 26 4.71 -3.95 -1.35
CA LYS A 26 5.99 -4.06 -0.62
C LYS A 26 6.42 -2.70 -0.08
N THR A 27 6.32 -1.65 -0.89
CA THR A 27 6.65 -0.28 -0.50
C THR A 27 5.77 0.18 0.67
N MET A 28 4.48 -0.12 0.60
CA MET A 28 3.53 0.19 1.66
C MET A 28 3.89 -0.54 2.96
N ARG A 29 4.18 -1.84 2.90
CA ARG A 29 4.56 -2.62 4.08
C ARG A 29 5.83 -2.10 4.71
N ASN A 30 6.81 -1.71 3.91
CA ASN A 30 8.05 -1.12 4.41
C ASN A 30 7.80 0.22 5.09
N ALA A 31 6.93 1.06 4.52
CA ALA A 31 6.57 2.35 5.11
C ALA A 31 5.84 2.17 6.45
N VAL A 32 4.90 1.23 6.52
CA VAL A 32 4.19 0.89 7.76
C VAL A 32 5.16 0.38 8.83
N ARG A 33 6.06 -0.51 8.43
CA ARG A 33 7.08 -1.06 9.34
C ARG A 33 8.00 0.04 9.88
N LYS A 34 8.45 0.94 9.02
CA LYS A 34 9.30 2.07 9.41
C LYS A 34 8.59 2.98 10.39
N LEU A 35 7.31 3.29 10.15
CA LEU A 35 6.52 4.11 11.05
C LEU A 35 6.36 3.43 12.42
N ARG A 36 6.10 2.12 12.46
CA ARG A 36 5.98 1.36 13.70
C ARG A 36 7.30 1.28 14.48
N ALA A 37 8.42 1.27 13.78
CA ALA A 37 9.74 1.23 14.39
C ALA A 37 10.19 2.60 14.90
N THR A 38 9.58 3.68 14.45
CA THR A 38 9.90 5.04 14.87
C THR A 38 9.43 5.27 16.32
N THR A 39 10.35 5.67 17.18
CA THR A 39 10.06 5.92 18.60
C THR A 39 9.89 7.41 18.93
N ASP A 40 10.34 8.30 18.03
CA ASP A 40 10.20 9.74 18.19
C ASP A 40 8.84 10.19 17.69
N LYS A 41 8.05 10.79 18.57
CA LYS A 41 6.70 11.28 18.24
C LYS A 41 6.70 12.32 17.12
N ALA A 42 7.66 13.23 17.12
CA ALA A 42 7.77 14.27 16.08
C ALA A 42 8.01 13.65 14.70
N GLU A 43 8.93 12.68 14.60
CA GLU A 43 9.19 11.96 13.36
C GLU A 43 7.99 11.14 12.92
N ALA A 44 7.37 10.42 13.83
CA ALA A 44 6.20 9.60 13.55
C ALA A 44 5.03 10.47 13.07
N THR A 45 4.80 11.59 13.70
CA THR A 45 3.76 12.55 13.30
C THR A 45 4.03 13.12 11.91
N ALA A 46 5.29 13.38 11.58
CA ALA A 46 5.67 13.87 10.26
C ALA A 46 5.54 12.79 9.18
N MET A 47 5.78 11.53 9.52
CA MET A 47 5.69 10.40 8.58
C MET A 47 4.24 9.95 8.34
N TYR A 48 3.37 10.09 9.31
CA TYR A 48 2.01 9.55 9.26
C TYR A 48 1.21 10.01 8.04
N PRO A 49 1.17 11.32 7.68
CA PRO A 49 0.40 11.76 6.50
C PRO A 49 0.84 11.09 5.20
N SER A 50 2.14 10.86 5.01
CA SER A 50 2.67 10.17 3.83
C SER A 50 2.19 8.72 3.77
N VAL A 51 2.24 8.02 4.90
CA VAL A 51 1.78 6.63 5.00
C VAL A 51 0.28 6.54 4.78
N GLN A 52 -0.48 7.45 5.39
CA GLN A 52 -1.93 7.53 5.23
C GLN A 52 -2.31 7.72 3.75
N LYS A 53 -1.65 8.65 3.08
CA LYS A 53 -1.87 8.93 1.66
C LYS A 53 -1.57 7.70 0.80
N MET A 54 -0.50 7.00 1.10
CA MET A 54 -0.13 5.77 0.41
C MET A 54 -1.19 4.69 0.58
N LEU A 55 -1.68 4.47 1.81
CA LEU A 55 -2.73 3.48 2.09
C LEU A 55 -4.03 3.82 1.36
N ASP A 56 -4.43 5.08 1.36
CA ASP A 56 -5.64 5.53 0.66
C ASP A 56 -5.52 5.32 -0.86
N LYS A 57 -4.36 5.63 -1.43
CA LYS A 57 -4.11 5.43 -2.86
C LYS A 57 -4.16 3.95 -3.24
N LEU A 58 -3.55 3.08 -2.45
CA LEU A 58 -3.55 1.63 -2.70
C LEU A 58 -4.95 1.04 -2.57
N ALA A 59 -5.76 1.54 -1.65
CA ALA A 59 -7.16 1.15 -1.52
C ALA A 59 -7.99 1.61 -2.72
N LYS A 60 -7.73 2.83 -3.21
CA LYS A 60 -8.44 3.39 -4.36
C LYS A 60 -8.20 2.58 -5.63
N VAL A 61 -6.98 2.08 -5.84
CA VAL A 61 -6.62 1.27 -7.01
C VAL A 61 -6.77 -0.24 -6.77
N ASN A 62 -7.38 -0.63 -5.65
CA ASN A 62 -7.69 -2.02 -5.29
C ASN A 62 -6.47 -2.93 -5.10
N ILE A 63 -5.32 -2.38 -4.77
CA ILE A 63 -4.13 -3.17 -4.39
C ILE A 63 -4.35 -3.77 -2.99
N ILE A 64 -4.97 -3.01 -2.10
CA ILE A 64 -5.45 -3.48 -0.81
C ILE A 64 -6.93 -3.16 -0.67
N HIS A 65 -7.63 -3.91 0.19
CA HIS A 65 -9.03 -3.64 0.46
C HIS A 65 -9.18 -2.36 1.31
N LYS A 66 -10.25 -1.61 1.07
CA LYS A 66 -10.54 -0.38 1.82
C LYS A 66 -10.60 -0.60 3.34
N ASN A 67 -11.11 -1.76 3.77
CA ASN A 67 -11.17 -2.10 5.19
C ASN A 67 -9.77 -2.30 5.78
N LYS A 68 -8.87 -2.92 5.04
CA LYS A 68 -7.48 -3.07 5.47
C LYS A 68 -6.79 -1.72 5.60
N ALA A 69 -7.00 -0.83 4.65
CA ALA A 69 -6.45 0.53 4.71
C ALA A 69 -6.97 1.28 5.93
N ALA A 70 -8.27 1.22 6.19
CA ALA A 70 -8.90 1.86 7.35
C ALA A 70 -8.35 1.31 8.65
N ASN A 71 -8.20 -0.03 8.76
CA ASN A 71 -7.66 -0.68 9.95
C ASN A 71 -6.21 -0.29 10.20
N LEU A 72 -5.38 -0.28 9.16
CA LEU A 72 -3.98 0.12 9.27
C LEU A 72 -3.85 1.59 9.67
N LYS A 73 -4.62 2.48 9.06
CA LYS A 73 -4.62 3.90 9.42
C LYS A 73 -4.99 4.10 10.88
N SER A 74 -6.03 3.43 11.34
CA SER A 74 -6.49 3.51 12.73
C SER A 74 -5.42 3.04 13.71
N LYS A 75 -4.82 1.87 13.45
CA LYS A 75 -3.76 1.32 14.29
C LYS A 75 -2.52 2.20 14.33
N LEU A 76 -2.14 2.75 13.18
CA LEU A 76 -0.98 3.64 13.09
C LEU A 76 -1.23 4.97 13.80
N ALA A 77 -2.45 5.52 13.70
CA ALA A 77 -2.82 6.72 14.42
C ALA A 77 -2.73 6.51 15.95
N LEU A 78 -3.22 5.38 16.44
CA LEU A 78 -3.11 5.02 17.86
C LEU A 78 -1.65 4.89 18.27
N HIS A 79 -0.82 4.26 17.45
CA HIS A 79 0.61 4.09 17.71
C HIS A 79 1.31 5.45 17.83
N VAL A 80 1.07 6.36 16.90
CA VAL A 80 1.64 7.71 16.90
C VAL A 80 1.18 8.49 18.13
N ASN A 81 -0.09 8.40 18.48
CA ASN A 81 -0.64 9.10 19.64
C ASN A 81 -0.07 8.60 20.99
N LYS A 82 0.35 7.34 21.04
CA LYS A 82 0.96 6.75 22.24
C LYS A 82 2.42 7.14 22.44
N LEU A 83 3.07 7.60 21.40
CA LEU A 83 4.46 8.08 21.49
C LEU A 83 4.47 9.46 22.16
#